data_45ecef7fa12b613ab5f4b6757ff9e703
#
_entry.id   45ecef7fa12b613ab5f4b6757ff9e703
#
_cell.length_a   1.000
_cell.length_b   1.000
_cell.length_c   1.000
_cell.angle_alpha   90.00
_cell.angle_beta   90.00
_cell.angle_gamma   90.00
#
_symmetry.space_group_name_H-M   'P 1'
#
loop_
_entity.id
_entity.type
_entity.pdbx_description
1 polymer ?
#
loop_
_entity_poly.entity_id
_entity_poly.type
_entity_poly.pdbx_seq_one_letter_code
_entity_poly.pdbx_strand_id
1 'polypeptide(L)'
;MAVAVALTTLMGCYRRTLYHHFEHTPLSGWERNDTLLFAVAPATESAVVQREVELRISGEFPFQRLTLVVEQTTLPANVFRRDTVSCDLIDQHGNVLGDGITLFQYRFALPDASVDEGDSLAIAIRHNMKRETLPGIADVGLRLTIR
;
A
#
# COMPACT_ATOMS: atom_id res chain seq x y z
N MET A 1 -8.32 1.02 56.28
CA MET A 1 -7.72 1.65 55.10
C MET A 1 -7.76 0.66 53.95
N ALA A 2 -8.70 0.82 53.07
CA ALA A 2 -8.80 0.01 51.86
C ALA A 2 -8.14 0.74 50.68
N VAL A 3 -7.06 0.18 50.14
CA VAL A 3 -6.39 0.71 48.96
C VAL A 3 -7.12 0.15 47.75
N ALA A 4 -7.88 1.00 47.07
CA ALA A 4 -8.50 0.67 45.78
C ALA A 4 -7.45 0.77 44.70
N VAL A 5 -6.99 -0.39 44.18
CA VAL A 5 -6.13 -0.46 42.98
C VAL A 5 -7.04 -0.27 41.77
N ALA A 6 -6.97 0.92 41.16
CA ALA A 6 -7.64 1.20 39.91
C ALA A 6 -6.87 0.50 38.77
N LEU A 7 -7.44 -0.61 38.26
CA LEU A 7 -6.93 -1.30 37.09
C LEU A 7 -7.32 -0.49 35.84
N THR A 8 -6.42 0.37 35.38
CA THR A 8 -6.61 1.06 34.09
C THR A 8 -6.35 0.04 32.96
N THR A 9 -7.41 -0.50 32.39
CA THR A 9 -7.34 -1.27 31.17
C THR A 9 -6.96 -0.35 30.02
N LEU A 10 -5.71 -0.41 29.59
CA LEU A 10 -5.26 0.16 28.33
C LEU A 10 -5.95 -0.61 27.20
N MET A 11 -7.08 -0.09 26.73
CA MET A 11 -7.69 -0.52 25.47
C MET A 11 -6.77 -0.04 24.34
N GLY A 12 -5.72 -0.82 24.04
CA GLY A 12 -4.94 -0.62 22.84
C GLY A 12 -5.86 -0.85 21.64
N CYS A 13 -6.05 0.18 20.81
CA CYS A 13 -6.70 0.02 19.51
C CYS A 13 -5.83 -0.92 18.67
N TYR A 14 -6.11 -2.22 18.73
CA TYR A 14 -5.46 -3.22 17.90
C TYR A 14 -6.04 -3.14 16.49
N ARG A 15 -5.28 -2.50 15.58
CA ARG A 15 -5.63 -2.47 14.16
C ARG A 15 -5.32 -3.83 13.56
N ARG A 16 -6.34 -4.53 13.07
CA ARG A 16 -6.19 -5.85 12.49
C ARG A 16 -5.84 -5.74 11.02
N THR A 17 -4.72 -6.33 10.61
CA THR A 17 -4.31 -6.44 9.21
C THR A 17 -5.21 -7.45 8.51
N LEU A 18 -5.92 -7.01 7.49
CA LEU A 18 -6.75 -7.85 6.63
C LEU A 18 -5.92 -8.51 5.53
N TYR A 19 -4.98 -7.79 4.96
CA TYR A 19 -4.15 -8.22 3.85
C TYR A 19 -2.81 -7.50 3.85
N HIS A 20 -1.73 -8.21 3.57
CA HIS A 20 -0.42 -7.61 3.39
C HIS A 20 0.42 -8.49 2.48
N HIS A 21 0.78 -8.00 1.31
CA HIS A 21 1.56 -8.74 0.33
C HIS A 21 2.42 -7.81 -0.51
N PHE A 22 3.62 -8.30 -0.87
CA PHE A 22 4.54 -7.63 -1.80
C PHE A 22 4.67 -8.44 -3.08
N GLU A 23 4.63 -7.74 -4.21
CA GLU A 23 5.01 -8.26 -5.51
C GLU A 23 6.39 -7.74 -5.90
N HIS A 24 7.23 -8.61 -6.42
CA HIS A 24 8.55 -8.24 -6.93
C HIS A 24 8.43 -7.68 -8.33
N THR A 25 9.21 -6.64 -8.60
CA THR A 25 9.39 -6.15 -9.96
C THR A 25 10.63 -6.76 -10.61
N PRO A 26 10.70 -6.86 -11.95
CA PRO A 26 11.88 -7.40 -12.63
C PRO A 26 13.14 -6.59 -12.33
N LEU A 27 14.28 -7.25 -12.16
CA LEU A 27 15.58 -6.59 -11.97
C LEU A 27 15.97 -5.72 -13.16
N SER A 28 15.49 -6.03 -14.37
CA SER A 28 15.67 -5.24 -15.59
C SER A 28 14.90 -3.91 -15.56
N GLY A 29 14.01 -3.71 -14.60
CA GLY A 29 13.16 -2.55 -14.45
C GLY A 29 11.67 -2.88 -14.52
N TRP A 30 10.86 -2.02 -13.92
CA TRP A 30 9.41 -2.16 -13.93
C TRP A 30 8.83 -1.43 -15.13
N GLU A 31 8.21 -2.17 -16.04
CA GLU A 31 7.60 -1.61 -17.24
C GLU A 31 6.20 -1.04 -16.95
N ARG A 32 5.85 0.03 -17.67
CA ARG A 32 4.53 0.69 -17.54
C ARG A 32 3.37 -0.28 -17.77
N ASN A 33 3.53 -1.22 -18.69
CA ASN A 33 2.50 -2.19 -19.02
C ASN A 33 2.50 -3.42 -18.12
N ASP A 34 3.46 -3.52 -17.20
CA ASP A 34 3.55 -4.62 -16.25
C ASP A 34 2.73 -4.27 -15.00
N THR A 35 1.47 -4.68 -15.01
CA THR A 35 0.54 -4.45 -13.90
C THR A 35 0.70 -5.52 -12.83
N LEU A 36 0.90 -5.09 -11.59
CA LEU A 36 1.00 -5.98 -10.43
C LEU A 36 -0.39 -6.25 -9.88
N LEU A 37 -0.71 -7.53 -9.67
CA LEU A 37 -2.04 -7.97 -9.26
C LEU A 37 -2.02 -8.48 -7.82
N PHE A 38 -3.02 -8.03 -7.05
CA PHE A 38 -3.22 -8.42 -5.65
C PHE A 38 -4.65 -8.95 -5.49
N ALA A 39 -4.78 -10.18 -5.05
CA ALA A 39 -6.07 -10.83 -4.82
C ALA A 39 -6.34 -10.93 -3.32
N VAL A 40 -7.40 -10.27 -2.87
CA VAL A 40 -7.83 -10.28 -1.47
C VAL A 40 -9.01 -11.23 -1.33
N ALA A 41 -8.88 -12.21 -0.45
CA ALA A 41 -9.92 -13.20 -0.18
C ALA A 41 -11.21 -12.55 0.35
N PRO A 42 -12.38 -13.20 0.22
CA PRO A 42 -13.64 -12.67 0.70
C PRO A 42 -13.58 -12.25 2.17
N ALA A 43 -14.09 -11.06 2.46
CA ALA A 43 -14.14 -10.51 3.82
C ALA A 43 -15.07 -11.34 4.71
N THR A 44 -14.65 -11.62 5.94
CA THR A 44 -15.44 -12.37 6.91
C THR A 44 -16.42 -11.48 7.69
N GLU A 45 -16.28 -10.18 7.57
CA GLU A 45 -17.14 -9.18 8.20
C GLU A 45 -17.13 -7.88 7.40
N SER A 46 -18.19 -7.09 7.54
CA SER A 46 -18.24 -5.73 6.97
C SER A 46 -17.33 -4.80 7.78
N ALA A 47 -16.53 -4.01 7.08
CA ALA A 47 -15.55 -3.11 7.72
C ALA A 47 -15.17 -1.93 6.83
N VAL A 48 -14.67 -0.88 7.47
CA VAL A 48 -13.93 0.19 6.77
C VAL A 48 -12.46 -0.20 6.78
N VAL A 49 -11.86 -0.22 5.61
CA VAL A 49 -10.48 -0.67 5.38
C VAL A 49 -9.61 0.52 5.03
N GLN A 50 -8.55 0.70 5.80
CA GLN A 50 -7.46 1.62 5.49
C GLN A 50 -6.54 0.94 4.48
N ARG A 51 -6.21 1.63 3.38
CA ARG A 51 -5.41 1.10 2.29
C ARG A 51 -4.09 1.84 2.21
N GLU A 52 -2.99 1.11 2.07
CA GLU A 52 -1.65 1.67 1.91
C GLU A 52 -0.90 0.94 0.81
N VAL A 53 -0.18 1.69 -0.02
CA VAL A 53 0.84 1.15 -0.92
C VAL A 53 2.18 1.23 -0.22
N GLU A 54 2.93 0.15 -0.23
CA GLU A 54 4.29 0.10 0.30
C GLU A 54 5.29 -0.09 -0.84
N LEU A 55 6.43 0.58 -0.75
CA LEU A 55 7.47 0.53 -1.77
C LEU A 55 8.82 0.19 -1.13
N ARG A 56 9.60 -0.63 -1.83
CA ARG A 56 11.03 -0.81 -1.56
C ARG A 56 11.81 -0.38 -2.78
N ILE A 57 12.61 0.67 -2.62
CA ILE A 57 13.28 1.37 -3.72
C ILE A 57 14.76 1.53 -3.39
N SER A 58 15.63 1.18 -4.35
CA SER A 58 17.06 1.38 -4.25
C SER A 58 17.48 2.77 -4.72
N GLY A 59 18.73 3.15 -4.47
CA GLY A 59 19.30 4.42 -4.94
C GLY A 59 19.43 4.54 -6.46
N GLU A 60 19.16 3.48 -7.22
CA GLU A 60 19.17 3.51 -8.68
C GLU A 60 17.96 4.21 -9.29
N PHE A 61 16.87 4.36 -8.53
CA PHE A 61 15.68 5.07 -9.00
C PHE A 61 16.01 6.56 -9.21
N PRO A 62 15.86 7.08 -10.45
CA PRO A 62 16.43 8.39 -10.81
C PRO A 62 15.50 9.58 -10.55
N PHE A 63 14.29 9.39 -10.03
CA PHE A 63 13.29 10.44 -9.89
C PHE A 63 12.99 10.73 -8.42
N GLN A 64 12.56 11.97 -8.14
CA GLN A 64 12.13 12.39 -6.80
C GLN A 64 10.73 11.90 -6.45
N ARG A 65 9.92 11.62 -7.46
CA ARG A 65 8.51 11.24 -7.30
C ARG A 65 8.17 10.05 -8.19
N LEU A 66 7.38 9.16 -7.65
CA LEU A 66 6.78 8.04 -8.37
C LEU A 66 5.26 8.20 -8.36
N THR A 67 4.64 8.19 -9.54
CA THR A 67 3.18 8.22 -9.67
C THR A 67 2.67 6.82 -9.98
N LEU A 68 1.72 6.37 -9.18
CA LEU A 68 1.07 5.07 -9.29
C LEU A 68 -0.41 5.21 -9.57
N VAL A 69 -0.95 4.27 -10.33
CA VAL A 69 -2.39 4.07 -10.52
C VAL A 69 -2.79 2.77 -9.84
N VAL A 70 -3.77 2.85 -8.97
CA VAL A 70 -4.31 1.72 -8.22
C VAL A 70 -5.77 1.52 -8.64
N GLU A 71 -6.06 0.39 -9.25
CA GLU A 71 -7.40 0.02 -9.71
C GLU A 71 -7.93 -1.11 -8.84
N GLN A 72 -9.13 -0.92 -8.29
CA GLN A 72 -9.77 -1.89 -7.42
C GLN A 72 -11.12 -2.30 -7.98
N THR A 73 -11.33 -3.59 -8.09
CA THR A 73 -12.64 -4.17 -8.42
C THR A 73 -13.15 -4.96 -7.21
N THR A 74 -14.32 -4.61 -6.72
CA THR A 74 -14.99 -5.31 -5.62
C THR A 74 -15.96 -6.32 -6.20
N LEU A 75 -15.83 -7.58 -5.82
CA LEU A 75 -16.65 -8.69 -6.28
C LEU A 75 -17.51 -9.23 -5.12
N PRO A 76 -18.73 -9.74 -5.36
CA PRO A 76 -19.33 -10.07 -6.66
C PRO A 76 -20.03 -8.89 -7.36
N ALA A 77 -20.23 -7.74 -6.69
CA ALA A 77 -20.98 -6.61 -7.24
C ALA A 77 -20.31 -5.97 -8.48
N ASN A 78 -19.02 -6.24 -8.72
CA ASN A 78 -18.23 -5.70 -9.82
C ASN A 78 -18.15 -4.16 -9.80
N VAL A 79 -17.91 -3.61 -8.62
CA VAL A 79 -17.72 -2.16 -8.43
C VAL A 79 -16.27 -1.80 -8.68
N PHE A 80 -16.03 -0.90 -9.63
CA PHE A 80 -14.70 -0.44 -10.03
C PHE A 80 -14.36 0.90 -9.39
N ARG A 81 -13.10 1.03 -8.96
CA ARG A 81 -12.55 2.25 -8.42
C ARG A 81 -11.11 2.43 -8.89
N ARG A 82 -10.74 3.67 -9.22
CA ARG A 82 -9.37 4.03 -9.59
C ARG A 82 -8.89 5.18 -8.72
N ASP A 83 -7.70 5.03 -8.15
CA ASP A 83 -7.00 6.05 -7.41
C ASP A 83 -5.62 6.29 -8.04
N THR A 84 -5.18 7.55 -8.07
CA THR A 84 -3.82 7.91 -8.44
C THR A 84 -3.11 8.43 -7.21
N VAL A 85 -1.92 7.92 -6.93
CA VAL A 85 -1.12 8.34 -5.79
C VAL A 85 0.25 8.85 -6.27
N SER A 86 0.61 10.05 -5.81
CA SER A 86 1.94 10.64 -6.02
C SER A 86 2.80 10.35 -4.79
N CYS A 87 3.85 9.59 -5.00
CA CYS A 87 4.74 9.13 -3.95
C CYS A 87 6.00 10.01 -3.95
N ASP A 88 6.14 10.90 -2.99
CA ASP A 88 7.33 11.70 -2.81
C ASP A 88 8.42 10.86 -2.13
N LEU A 89 9.54 10.66 -2.81
CA LEU A 89 10.62 9.77 -2.38
C LEU A 89 11.83 10.52 -1.84
N ILE A 90 12.08 11.70 -2.40
CA ILE A 90 13.20 12.58 -2.06
C ILE A 90 12.66 13.99 -1.90
N ASP A 91 13.07 14.69 -0.86
CA ASP A 91 12.63 16.08 -0.64
C ASP A 91 13.36 17.07 -1.55
N GLN A 92 13.00 18.35 -1.46
CA GLN A 92 13.59 19.42 -2.25
C GLN A 92 15.08 19.67 -1.93
N HIS A 93 15.59 19.15 -0.81
CA HIS A 93 16.99 19.27 -0.40
C HIS A 93 17.81 18.03 -0.75
N GLY A 94 17.22 17.04 -1.44
CA GLY A 94 17.87 15.80 -1.81
C GLY A 94 17.87 14.71 -0.73
N ASN A 95 17.15 14.90 0.37
CA ASN A 95 17.04 13.92 1.44
C ASN A 95 16.06 12.82 1.09
N VAL A 96 16.46 11.58 1.29
CA VAL A 96 15.59 10.41 1.14
C VAL A 96 14.54 10.40 2.24
N LEU A 97 13.27 10.31 1.86
CA LEU A 97 12.14 10.31 2.78
C LEU A 97 11.79 8.91 3.31
N GLY A 98 12.34 7.87 2.70
CA GLY A 98 12.15 6.48 3.12
C GLY A 98 13.13 6.04 4.19
N ASP A 99 12.83 4.89 4.81
CA ASP A 99 13.64 4.27 5.85
C ASP A 99 14.54 3.18 5.26
N GLY A 100 15.81 3.21 5.58
CA GLY A 100 16.77 2.20 5.13
C GLY A 100 18.14 2.76 4.80
N ILE A 101 19.03 1.92 4.28
CA ILE A 101 20.41 2.26 3.94
C ILE A 101 20.63 2.13 2.43
N THR A 102 20.45 0.92 1.89
CA THR A 102 20.60 0.63 0.45
C THR A 102 19.27 0.41 -0.25
N LEU A 103 18.30 -0.10 0.49
CA LEU A 103 16.93 -0.30 0.06
C LEU A 103 16.02 0.49 1.00
N PHE A 104 15.30 1.45 0.43
CA PHE A 104 14.46 2.38 1.20
C PHE A 104 13.01 1.95 1.16
N GLN A 105 12.38 1.91 2.32
CA GLN A 105 10.97 1.54 2.47
C GLN A 105 10.11 2.78 2.65
N TYR A 106 8.98 2.79 1.92
CA TYR A 106 7.99 3.86 1.94
C TYR A 106 6.59 3.30 2.15
N ARG A 107 5.71 4.13 2.71
CA ARG A 107 4.28 3.86 2.84
C ARG A 107 3.49 5.07 2.40
N PHE A 108 2.49 4.86 1.57
CA PHE A 108 1.62 5.92 1.08
C PHE A 108 0.17 5.51 1.25
N ALA A 109 -0.60 6.37 1.94
CA ALA A 109 -2.01 6.14 2.17
C ALA A 109 -2.82 6.36 0.89
N LEU A 110 -3.79 5.48 0.66
CA LEU A 110 -4.89 5.66 -0.29
C LEU A 110 -6.17 6.01 0.49
N PRO A 111 -7.17 6.59 -0.17
CA PRO A 111 -8.48 6.76 0.47
C PRO A 111 -9.02 5.43 1.00
N ASP A 112 -9.71 5.47 2.14
CA ASP A 112 -10.32 4.28 2.73
C ASP A 112 -11.35 3.65 1.80
N ALA A 113 -11.60 2.36 1.98
CA ALA A 113 -12.63 1.63 1.27
C ALA A 113 -13.56 0.92 2.26
N SER A 114 -14.84 0.83 1.94
CA SER A 114 -15.79 0.01 2.67
C SER A 114 -15.89 -1.36 1.98
N VAL A 115 -15.84 -2.42 2.76
CA VAL A 115 -16.07 -3.79 2.28
C VAL A 115 -17.23 -4.40 3.06
N ASP A 116 -18.07 -5.15 2.38
CA ASP A 116 -19.12 -5.92 3.01
C ASP A 116 -18.68 -7.37 3.21
N GLU A 117 -19.29 -8.05 4.16
CA GLU A 117 -19.06 -9.49 4.34
C GLU A 117 -19.27 -10.23 3.01
N GLY A 118 -18.30 -11.04 2.62
CA GLY A 118 -18.30 -11.81 1.36
C GLY A 118 -17.67 -11.08 0.18
N ASP A 119 -17.37 -9.78 0.30
CA ASP A 119 -16.67 -9.05 -0.75
C ASP A 119 -15.22 -9.50 -0.87
N SER A 120 -14.80 -9.79 -2.09
CA SER A 120 -13.40 -9.97 -2.45
C SER A 120 -12.91 -8.77 -3.27
N LEU A 121 -11.61 -8.50 -3.20
CA LEU A 121 -11.00 -7.38 -3.92
C LEU A 121 -9.95 -7.89 -4.91
N ALA A 122 -10.05 -7.42 -6.15
CA ALA A 122 -9.00 -7.57 -7.15
C ALA A 122 -8.36 -6.19 -7.34
N ILE A 123 -7.10 -6.05 -6.95
CA ILE A 123 -6.39 -4.77 -6.98
C ILE A 123 -5.23 -4.87 -7.94
N ALA A 124 -5.12 -3.89 -8.85
CA ALA A 124 -4.08 -3.79 -9.84
C ALA A 124 -3.29 -2.50 -9.63
N ILE A 125 -1.97 -2.59 -9.56
CA ILE A 125 -1.08 -1.45 -9.38
C ILE A 125 -0.11 -1.37 -10.54
N ARG A 126 -0.02 -0.19 -11.16
CA ARG A 126 0.95 0.11 -12.21
C ARG A 126 1.52 1.50 -12.02
N HIS A 127 2.70 1.76 -12.56
CA HIS A 127 3.22 3.11 -12.57
C HIS A 127 2.67 3.92 -13.75
N ASN A 128 2.60 5.24 -13.55
CA ASN A 128 2.15 6.19 -14.56
C ASN A 128 3.23 7.26 -14.81
N MET A 129 4.46 6.80 -15.06
CA MET A 129 5.59 7.64 -15.37
C MET A 129 5.76 7.78 -16.89
N LYS A 130 6.38 8.88 -17.34
CA LYS A 130 6.69 9.07 -18.76
C LYS A 130 7.69 8.05 -19.28
N ARG A 131 8.70 7.71 -18.48
CA ARG A 131 9.66 6.66 -18.78
C ARG A 131 8.97 5.29 -18.70
N GLU A 132 9.12 4.48 -19.73
CA GLU A 132 8.44 3.18 -19.80
C GLU A 132 8.98 2.18 -18.81
N THR A 133 10.31 2.08 -18.69
CA THR A 133 10.97 1.13 -17.79
C THR A 133 11.64 1.87 -16.65
N LEU A 134 11.25 1.57 -15.41
CA LEU A 134 11.78 2.21 -14.22
C LEU A 134 12.77 1.29 -13.50
N PRO A 135 14.04 1.70 -13.39
CA PRO A 135 15.01 0.97 -12.59
C PRO A 135 14.82 1.28 -11.09
N GLY A 136 15.34 0.42 -10.24
CA GLY A 136 15.50 0.70 -8.82
C GLY A 136 14.30 0.41 -7.95
N ILE A 137 13.15 0.07 -8.51
CA ILE A 137 12.01 -0.38 -7.72
C ILE A 137 12.16 -1.89 -7.52
N ALA A 138 12.31 -2.33 -6.27
CA ALA A 138 12.48 -3.74 -5.95
C ALA A 138 11.15 -4.43 -5.70
N ASP A 139 10.31 -3.83 -4.87
CA ASP A 139 9.03 -4.41 -4.45
C ASP A 139 7.95 -3.35 -4.37
N VAL A 140 6.74 -3.76 -4.71
CA VAL A 140 5.51 -2.99 -4.50
C VAL A 140 4.57 -3.82 -3.63
N GLY A 141 4.15 -3.25 -2.51
CA GLY A 141 3.28 -3.92 -1.55
C GLY A 141 1.93 -3.24 -1.41
N LEU A 142 0.97 -4.01 -0.97
CA LEU A 142 -0.36 -3.55 -0.60
C LEU A 142 -0.67 -4.01 0.82
N ARG A 143 -1.08 -3.07 1.66
CA ARG A 143 -1.54 -3.34 3.02
C ARG A 143 -2.96 -2.83 3.19
N LEU A 144 -3.81 -3.69 3.72
CA LEU A 144 -5.18 -3.36 4.09
C LEU A 144 -5.36 -3.62 5.59
N THR A 145 -5.81 -2.61 6.31
CA THR A 145 -5.98 -2.67 7.76
C THR A 145 -7.41 -2.26 8.11
N ILE A 146 -8.07 -3.04 8.95
CA ILE A 146 -9.41 -2.73 9.45
C ILE A 146 -9.29 -1.60 10.47
N ARG A 147 -10.12 -0.59 10.31
CA ARG A 147 -10.26 0.52 11.27
C ARG A 147 -11.04 0.11 12.50
#